data_db5bcbd69f944f0ef92c043e83eb7b21
#
_entry.id   db5bcbd69f944f0ef92c043e83eb7b21
#
_cell.length_a   1.000
_cell.length_b   1.000
_cell.length_c   1.000
_cell.angle_alpha   90.00
_cell.angle_beta   90.00
_cell.angle_gamma   90.00
#
_symmetry.space_group_name_H-M   'P 1'
#
loop_
_entity.id
_entity.type
_entity.pdbx_description
1 polymer ?
#
loop_
_entity_poly.entity_id
_entity_poly.type
_entity_poly.pdbx_seq_one_letter_code
_entity_poly.pdbx_strand_id
1 'polypeptide(L)'
;MSRLVLNYTESELAAIGSYESFLAGKLAVAQPCGFDVPRIGGGLFPFQREIVRWAIQRGRCAVFASTGLGKTRMQLAWAKQVARHTGRPVIVLAPLAVALQTATAGAHCGVEVKLCREGSEVDGPVIVTNYERLHLFDPSIFGGAVLDESSCIKHFASKTLAQLVAAFGRTPYRLCATATPAPNDYTELGTHAEFLGVCSREEMLAEFFCHDGGETQVWRLKKHAARKFWQWVSSWGALVRTPSDLGHDAGGYALPPLEVKQHTIESTNTEVHAATGQLFA
;
A
#
# COMPACT_ATOMS: atom_id res chain seq x y z
N MET A 1 14.68 -22.34 48.72
CA MET A 1 14.29 -21.52 47.55
C MET A 1 13.73 -20.19 48.08
N SER A 2 14.56 -19.17 48.15
CA SER A 2 14.13 -17.83 48.60
C SER A 2 13.36 -17.13 47.48
N ARG A 3 12.09 -16.81 47.73
CA ARG A 3 11.33 -15.90 46.86
C ARG A 3 11.91 -14.50 47.05
N LEU A 4 12.52 -13.95 46.00
CA LEU A 4 12.79 -12.51 45.92
C LEU A 4 11.43 -11.80 45.87
N VAL A 5 11.04 -11.16 46.95
CA VAL A 5 9.93 -10.20 46.95
C VAL A 5 10.50 -8.88 46.49
N LEU A 6 10.26 -8.49 45.25
CA LEU A 6 10.60 -7.19 44.72
C LEU A 6 9.54 -6.20 45.24
N ASN A 7 9.91 -5.34 46.21
CA ASN A 7 9.07 -4.25 46.69
C ASN A 7 9.24 -3.05 45.74
N TYR A 8 8.27 -2.83 44.86
CA TYR A 8 8.21 -1.64 44.02
C TYR A 8 7.54 -0.49 44.83
N THR A 9 8.06 0.69 44.67
CA THR A 9 7.41 1.94 45.16
C THR A 9 6.21 2.28 44.28
N GLU A 10 5.26 3.08 44.79
CA GLU A 10 4.11 3.53 43.98
C GLU A 10 4.52 4.27 42.72
N SER A 11 5.63 5.03 42.74
CA SER A 11 6.17 5.70 41.55
C SER A 11 6.75 4.73 40.52
N GLU A 12 7.36 3.62 40.95
CA GLU A 12 7.86 2.56 40.08
C GLU A 12 6.71 1.75 39.47
N LEU A 13 5.64 1.48 40.23
CA LEU A 13 4.43 0.85 39.73
C LEU A 13 3.69 1.73 38.69
N ALA A 14 3.64 3.05 38.94
CA ALA A 14 3.12 4.01 37.99
C ALA A 14 3.97 4.08 36.70
N ALA A 15 5.30 3.99 36.83
CA ALA A 15 6.22 3.94 35.70
C ALA A 15 6.09 2.63 34.90
N ILE A 16 5.87 1.48 35.58
CA ILE A 16 5.61 0.19 34.96
C ILE A 16 4.27 0.24 34.20
N GLY A 17 3.22 0.79 34.80
CA GLY A 17 1.92 0.97 34.12
C GLY A 17 2.00 1.89 32.92
N SER A 18 2.81 2.95 32.98
CA SER A 18 3.08 3.82 31.83
C SER A 18 3.93 3.12 30.77
N TYR A 19 4.86 2.25 31.18
CA TYR A 19 5.68 1.44 30.27
C TYR A 19 4.87 0.33 29.59
N GLU A 20 3.98 -0.34 30.31
CA GLU A 20 3.04 -1.31 29.70
C GLU A 20 2.05 -0.63 28.75
N SER A 21 1.54 0.55 29.10
CA SER A 21 0.74 1.38 28.19
C SER A 21 1.54 1.85 26.97
N PHE A 22 2.80 2.19 27.13
CA PHE A 22 3.72 2.53 26.05
C PHE A 22 4.02 1.31 25.17
N LEU A 23 4.23 0.13 25.76
CA LEU A 23 4.41 -1.12 24.99
C LEU A 23 3.12 -1.55 24.30
N ALA A 24 1.96 -1.40 24.95
CA ALA A 24 0.67 -1.66 24.32
C ALA A 24 0.41 -0.68 23.16
N GLY A 25 0.84 0.57 23.28
CA GLY A 25 0.82 1.55 22.21
C GLY A 25 1.77 1.22 21.04
N LYS A 26 2.93 0.63 21.33
CA LYS A 26 3.88 0.15 20.29
C LYS A 26 3.40 -1.08 19.53
N LEU A 27 2.55 -1.89 20.13
CA LEU A 27 1.88 -3.02 19.50
C LEU A 27 0.56 -2.60 18.82
N ALA A 28 0.34 -1.29 18.67
CA ALA A 28 -0.92 -0.73 18.24
C ALA A 28 -1.26 -1.22 16.82
N VAL A 29 -2.20 -2.14 16.78
CA VAL A 29 -3.07 -2.37 15.63
C VAL A 29 -3.48 -1.00 15.09
N ALA A 30 -3.25 -0.75 13.80
CA ALA A 30 -3.61 0.52 13.19
C ALA A 30 -5.09 0.83 13.46
N GLN A 31 -5.35 1.93 14.16
CA GLN A 31 -6.70 2.30 14.52
C GLN A 31 -7.47 2.76 13.28
N PRO A 32 -8.70 2.28 13.07
CA PRO A 32 -9.52 2.75 11.97
C PRO A 32 -9.85 4.23 12.17
N CYS A 33 -9.69 5.02 11.12
CA CYS A 33 -10.01 6.44 11.08
C CYS A 33 -11.03 6.78 9.97
N GLY A 34 -11.68 5.76 9.42
CA GLY A 34 -12.61 5.89 8.32
C GLY A 34 -14.03 6.20 8.73
N PHE A 35 -14.96 5.88 7.86
CA PHE A 35 -16.40 6.15 8.04
C PHE A 35 -17.21 5.02 7.45
N ASP A 36 -18.50 4.97 7.82
CA ASP A 36 -19.43 4.00 7.27
C ASP A 36 -20.15 4.53 6.03
N VAL A 37 -20.35 3.62 5.06
CA VAL A 37 -21.14 3.90 3.86
C VAL A 37 -22.27 2.88 3.75
N PRO A 38 -23.51 3.35 3.62
CA PRO A 38 -24.68 2.44 3.54
C PRO A 38 -24.66 1.65 2.22
N ARG A 39 -24.20 2.26 1.13
CA ARG A 39 -24.21 1.64 -0.19
C ARG A 39 -22.98 2.03 -1.02
N ILE A 40 -22.32 1.02 -1.59
CA ILE A 40 -21.23 1.17 -2.55
C ILE A 40 -21.76 0.71 -3.91
N GLY A 41 -21.89 1.68 -4.83
CA GLY A 41 -22.31 1.46 -6.22
C GLY A 41 -21.11 1.22 -7.15
N GLY A 42 -21.34 1.32 -8.47
CA GLY A 42 -20.23 1.36 -9.45
C GLY A 42 -19.91 0.02 -10.12
N GLY A 43 -20.86 -0.92 -10.21
CA GLY A 43 -20.63 -2.16 -10.97
C GLY A 43 -19.57 -3.09 -10.37
N LEU A 44 -19.32 -2.97 -9.06
CA LEU A 44 -18.37 -3.82 -8.35
C LEU A 44 -18.92 -5.22 -8.11
N PHE A 45 -18.07 -6.23 -8.21
CA PHE A 45 -18.38 -7.58 -7.75
C PHE A 45 -18.54 -7.63 -6.21
N PRO A 46 -19.24 -8.65 -5.65
CA PRO A 46 -19.47 -8.73 -4.21
C PRO A 46 -18.19 -8.63 -3.38
N PHE A 47 -17.13 -9.37 -3.71
CA PHE A 47 -15.85 -9.33 -3.00
C PHE A 47 -15.17 -7.95 -3.10
N GLN A 48 -15.27 -7.27 -4.25
CA GLN A 48 -14.72 -5.92 -4.42
C GLN A 48 -15.46 -4.91 -3.53
N ARG A 49 -16.78 -5.02 -3.40
CA ARG A 49 -17.58 -4.16 -2.50
C ARG A 49 -17.18 -4.36 -1.04
N GLU A 50 -16.90 -5.61 -0.66
CA GLU A 50 -16.43 -5.92 0.69
C GLU A 50 -15.08 -5.28 0.98
N ILE A 51 -14.10 -5.43 0.07
CA ILE A 51 -12.79 -4.79 0.18
C ILE A 51 -12.92 -3.27 0.26
N VAL A 52 -13.72 -2.65 -0.61
CA VAL A 52 -13.90 -1.19 -0.62
C VAL A 52 -14.57 -0.70 0.66
N ARG A 53 -15.57 -1.44 1.19
CA ARG A 53 -16.19 -1.10 2.47
C ARG A 53 -15.20 -1.16 3.61
N TRP A 54 -14.43 -2.24 3.70
CA TRP A 54 -13.35 -2.38 4.66
C TRP A 54 -12.34 -1.23 4.54
N ALA A 55 -11.90 -0.90 3.32
CA ALA A 55 -10.94 0.16 3.08
C ALA A 55 -11.46 1.56 3.49
N ILE A 56 -12.75 1.83 3.27
CA ILE A 56 -13.40 3.07 3.71
C ILE A 56 -13.45 3.13 5.24
N GLN A 57 -13.83 2.05 5.91
CA GLN A 57 -13.87 1.97 7.37
C GLN A 57 -12.47 2.10 7.99
N ARG A 58 -11.43 1.58 7.33
CA ARG A 58 -10.05 1.77 7.77
C ARG A 58 -9.58 3.21 7.60
N GLY A 59 -9.96 3.87 6.51
CA GLY A 59 -9.57 5.25 6.18
C GLY A 59 -8.13 5.37 5.66
N ARG A 60 -7.18 4.70 6.33
CA ARG A 60 -5.78 4.58 5.92
C ARG A 60 -5.42 3.11 5.81
N CYS A 61 -5.25 2.63 4.57
CA CYS A 61 -5.06 1.19 4.36
C CYS A 61 -4.38 0.89 3.02
N ALA A 62 -3.99 -0.38 2.88
CA ALA A 62 -3.50 -0.92 1.62
C ALA A 62 -4.39 -2.06 1.12
N VAL A 63 -4.61 -2.11 -0.18
CA VAL A 63 -5.28 -3.20 -0.89
C VAL A 63 -4.24 -3.92 -1.74
N PHE A 64 -3.76 -5.03 -1.24
CA PHE A 64 -2.82 -5.92 -1.89
C PHE A 64 -3.59 -7.04 -2.58
N ALA A 65 -4.08 -6.75 -3.78
CA ALA A 65 -4.90 -7.66 -4.57
C ALA A 65 -4.17 -8.12 -5.82
N SER A 66 -4.24 -9.41 -6.12
CA SER A 66 -3.60 -10.00 -7.31
C SER A 66 -4.03 -9.31 -8.59
N THR A 67 -3.23 -9.49 -9.65
CA THR A 67 -3.54 -8.99 -10.99
C THR A 67 -4.89 -9.55 -11.46
N GLY A 68 -5.68 -8.73 -12.15
CA GLY A 68 -7.00 -9.13 -12.66
C GLY A 68 -8.16 -8.96 -11.66
N LEU A 69 -7.91 -8.73 -10.37
CA LEU A 69 -8.99 -8.56 -9.37
C LEU A 69 -9.70 -7.20 -9.39
N GLY A 70 -9.31 -6.31 -10.32
CA GLY A 70 -9.98 -5.03 -10.54
C GLY A 70 -9.61 -3.95 -9.52
N LYS A 71 -8.34 -3.87 -9.12
CA LYS A 71 -7.81 -2.83 -8.21
C LYS A 71 -8.24 -1.42 -8.60
N THR A 72 -8.11 -1.06 -9.88
CA THR A 72 -8.49 0.27 -10.38
C THR A 72 -9.96 0.59 -10.07
N ARG A 73 -10.88 -0.37 -10.25
CA ARG A 73 -12.31 -0.18 -9.90
C ARG A 73 -12.50 0.05 -8.41
N MET A 74 -11.79 -0.72 -7.59
CA MET A 74 -11.86 -0.58 -6.12
C MET A 74 -11.32 0.77 -5.65
N GLN A 75 -10.18 1.21 -6.19
CA GLN A 75 -9.57 2.51 -5.91
C GLN A 75 -10.51 3.67 -6.27
N LEU A 76 -11.09 3.64 -7.46
CA LEU A 76 -12.00 4.69 -7.93
C LEU A 76 -13.30 4.72 -7.12
N ALA A 77 -13.83 3.56 -6.75
CA ALA A 77 -15.00 3.48 -5.88
C ALA A 77 -14.71 4.05 -4.48
N TRP A 78 -13.54 3.72 -3.91
CA TRP A 78 -13.08 4.29 -2.65
C TRP A 78 -12.89 5.80 -2.76
N ALA A 79 -12.19 6.27 -3.79
CA ALA A 79 -11.94 7.69 -4.02
C ALA A 79 -13.24 8.51 -4.12
N LYS A 80 -14.24 7.99 -4.86
CA LYS A 80 -15.56 8.62 -4.97
C LYS A 80 -16.24 8.77 -3.61
N GLN A 81 -16.18 7.74 -2.75
CA GLN A 81 -16.80 7.80 -1.43
C GLN A 81 -16.08 8.80 -0.51
N VAL A 82 -14.75 8.82 -0.55
CA VAL A 82 -13.94 9.76 0.22
C VAL A 82 -14.20 11.20 -0.25
N ALA A 83 -14.23 11.45 -1.56
CA ALA A 83 -14.54 12.78 -2.09
C ALA A 83 -15.92 13.27 -1.64
N ARG A 84 -16.93 12.39 -1.68
CA ARG A 84 -18.29 12.72 -1.21
C ARG A 84 -18.35 12.98 0.30
N HIS A 85 -17.63 12.21 1.08
CA HIS A 85 -17.59 12.35 2.54
C HIS A 85 -16.90 13.63 2.99
N THR A 86 -15.77 13.96 2.34
CA THR A 86 -14.93 15.10 2.73
C THR A 86 -15.36 16.42 2.07
N GLY A 87 -16.15 16.36 1.00
CA GLY A 87 -16.45 17.52 0.15
C GLY A 87 -15.22 18.04 -0.60
N ARG A 88 -14.14 17.25 -0.69
CA ARG A 88 -12.85 17.63 -1.26
C ARG A 88 -12.41 16.60 -2.29
N PRO A 89 -11.68 17.00 -3.35
CA PRO A 89 -11.19 16.07 -4.35
C PRO A 89 -10.26 15.02 -3.76
N VAL A 90 -10.16 13.88 -4.43
CA VAL A 90 -9.20 12.81 -4.15
C VAL A 90 -8.22 12.72 -5.31
N ILE A 91 -6.94 12.68 -4.99
CA ILE A 91 -5.86 12.49 -5.98
C ILE A 91 -5.48 11.01 -6.06
N VAL A 92 -5.37 10.50 -7.30
CA VAL A 92 -4.82 9.18 -7.61
C VAL A 92 -3.48 9.37 -8.31
N LEU A 93 -2.42 8.96 -7.66
CA LEU A 93 -1.08 8.93 -8.25
C LEU A 93 -0.86 7.57 -8.90
N ALA A 94 -0.62 7.57 -10.21
CA ALA A 94 -0.41 6.36 -10.99
C ALA A 94 0.89 6.45 -11.81
N PRO A 95 1.50 5.33 -12.19
CA PRO A 95 2.57 5.34 -13.19
C PRO A 95 2.11 6.01 -14.50
N LEU A 96 3.01 6.73 -15.17
CA LEU A 96 2.68 7.50 -16.37
C LEU A 96 1.91 6.69 -17.42
N ALA A 97 2.33 5.46 -17.65
CA ALA A 97 1.69 4.56 -18.63
C ALA A 97 0.26 4.14 -18.24
N VAL A 98 -0.11 4.22 -16.97
CA VAL A 98 -1.39 3.75 -16.43
C VAL A 98 -2.37 4.89 -16.17
N ALA A 99 -1.87 6.12 -16.00
CA ALA A 99 -2.68 7.28 -15.61
C ALA A 99 -3.88 7.52 -16.55
N LEU A 100 -3.66 7.46 -17.86
CA LEU A 100 -4.73 7.62 -18.85
C LEU A 100 -5.75 6.46 -18.78
N GLN A 101 -5.28 5.23 -18.61
CA GLN A 101 -6.14 4.06 -18.47
C GLN A 101 -7.02 4.17 -17.22
N THR A 102 -6.46 4.63 -16.10
CA THR A 102 -7.20 4.84 -14.85
C THR A 102 -8.27 5.91 -15.02
N ALA A 103 -7.96 7.02 -15.70
CA ALA A 103 -8.95 8.05 -16.02
C ALA A 103 -10.10 7.50 -16.88
N THR A 104 -9.78 6.74 -17.93
CA THR A 104 -10.78 6.12 -18.81
C THR A 104 -11.63 5.08 -18.07
N ALA A 105 -11.05 4.33 -17.14
CA ALA A 105 -11.76 3.36 -16.33
C ALA A 105 -12.85 3.99 -15.46
N GLY A 106 -12.72 5.27 -15.12
CA GLY A 106 -13.72 6.02 -14.36
C GLY A 106 -15.10 5.98 -15.00
N ALA A 107 -15.20 6.18 -16.30
CA ALA A 107 -16.46 6.15 -17.03
C ALA A 107 -17.18 4.80 -16.89
N HIS A 108 -16.44 3.69 -16.97
CA HIS A 108 -16.99 2.34 -16.80
C HIS A 108 -17.43 2.02 -15.35
N CYS A 109 -16.90 2.76 -14.38
CA CYS A 109 -17.23 2.61 -12.96
C CYS A 109 -18.29 3.60 -12.47
N GLY A 110 -18.77 4.48 -13.34
CA GLY A 110 -19.65 5.58 -12.96
C GLY A 110 -19.01 6.56 -11.97
N VAL A 111 -17.71 6.77 -12.13
CA VAL A 111 -16.91 7.72 -11.36
C VAL A 111 -16.38 8.78 -12.31
N GLU A 112 -16.66 10.04 -12.01
CA GLU A 112 -16.06 11.15 -12.73
C GLU A 112 -14.59 11.26 -12.33
N VAL A 113 -13.71 11.04 -13.30
CA VAL A 113 -12.26 11.05 -13.11
C VAL A 113 -11.63 11.94 -14.17
N LYS A 114 -10.83 12.89 -13.74
CA LYS A 114 -10.11 13.82 -14.63
C LYS A 114 -8.61 13.56 -14.58
N LEU A 115 -8.00 13.40 -15.74
CA LEU A 115 -6.54 13.39 -15.87
C LEU A 115 -6.05 14.84 -15.80
N CYS A 116 -5.26 15.18 -14.76
CA CYS A 116 -4.73 16.51 -14.53
C CYS A 116 -3.19 16.50 -14.63
N ARG A 117 -2.64 17.53 -15.21
CA ARG A 117 -1.19 17.72 -15.37
C ARG A 117 -0.61 18.65 -14.30
N GLU A 118 -1.43 19.52 -13.75
CA GLU A 118 -1.07 20.49 -12.72
C GLU A 118 -2.29 20.92 -11.89
N GLY A 119 -2.03 21.64 -10.80
CA GLY A 119 -3.07 22.03 -9.83
C GLY A 119 -4.17 22.92 -10.40
N SER A 120 -3.87 23.76 -11.41
CA SER A 120 -4.85 24.63 -12.08
C SER A 120 -5.95 23.87 -12.84
N GLU A 121 -5.68 22.60 -13.19
CA GLU A 121 -6.62 21.73 -13.89
C GLU A 121 -7.54 20.95 -12.96
N VAL A 122 -7.34 21.05 -11.63
CA VAL A 122 -8.15 20.31 -10.66
C VAL A 122 -9.59 20.77 -10.69
N ASP A 123 -10.45 19.91 -11.20
CA ASP A 123 -11.89 20.09 -11.30
C ASP A 123 -12.56 18.70 -11.23
N GLY A 124 -13.55 18.57 -10.36
CA GLY A 124 -14.23 17.30 -10.13
C GLY A 124 -13.76 16.53 -8.89
N PRO A 125 -14.45 15.41 -8.58
CA PRO A 125 -14.28 14.71 -7.32
C PRO A 125 -13.04 13.81 -7.26
N VAL A 126 -12.58 13.28 -8.40
CA VAL A 126 -11.42 12.40 -8.47
C VAL A 126 -10.52 12.85 -9.60
N ILE A 127 -9.26 13.10 -9.29
CA ILE A 127 -8.23 13.39 -10.28
C ILE A 127 -7.18 12.31 -10.33
N VAL A 128 -6.61 12.11 -11.50
CA VAL A 128 -5.47 11.21 -11.72
C VAL A 128 -4.30 12.02 -12.26
N THR A 129 -3.12 11.75 -11.75
CA THR A 129 -1.86 12.28 -12.27
C THR A 129 -0.75 11.25 -12.09
N ASN A 130 0.44 11.51 -12.65
CA ASN A 130 1.59 10.65 -12.41
C ASN A 130 2.42 11.13 -11.21
N TYR A 131 3.22 10.23 -10.65
CA TYR A 131 4.04 10.50 -9.46
C TYR A 131 4.99 11.69 -9.64
N GLU A 132 5.59 11.83 -10.83
CA GLU A 132 6.58 12.86 -11.14
C GLU A 132 5.99 14.28 -11.13
N ARG A 133 4.68 14.39 -11.32
CA ARG A 133 3.96 15.66 -11.34
C ARG A 133 3.43 16.12 -9.99
N LEU A 134 3.60 15.33 -8.93
CA LEU A 134 3.08 15.67 -7.61
C LEU A 134 3.47 17.08 -7.16
N HIS A 135 4.66 17.51 -7.47
CA HIS A 135 5.18 18.85 -7.10
C HIS A 135 4.42 20.03 -7.73
N LEU A 136 3.56 19.78 -8.75
CA LEU A 136 2.72 20.78 -9.40
C LEU A 136 1.33 20.93 -8.75
N PHE A 137 1.07 20.20 -7.67
CA PHE A 137 -0.22 20.23 -6.97
C PHE A 137 -0.03 20.70 -5.52
N ASP A 138 -1.03 21.43 -5.02
CA ASP A 138 -1.14 21.72 -3.58
C ASP A 138 -1.80 20.51 -2.89
N PRO A 139 -1.07 19.74 -2.07
CA PRO A 139 -1.64 18.57 -1.40
C PRO A 139 -2.72 18.93 -0.39
N SER A 140 -2.76 20.17 0.09
CA SER A 140 -3.69 20.61 1.11
C SER A 140 -5.15 20.61 0.68
N ILE A 141 -5.42 20.68 -0.63
CA ILE A 141 -6.78 20.70 -1.17
C ILE A 141 -7.45 19.33 -1.17
N PHE A 142 -6.66 18.23 -1.09
CA PHE A 142 -7.19 16.88 -1.23
C PHE A 142 -7.72 16.31 0.08
N GLY A 143 -8.91 15.70 0.02
CA GLY A 143 -9.50 14.93 1.11
C GLY A 143 -8.96 13.51 1.22
N GLY A 144 -8.37 12.99 0.16
CA GLY A 144 -7.75 11.67 0.11
C GLY A 144 -6.68 11.55 -0.96
N ALA A 145 -5.77 10.57 -0.77
CA ALA A 145 -4.72 10.23 -1.71
C ALA A 145 -4.66 8.72 -1.95
N VAL A 146 -4.55 8.33 -3.20
CA VAL A 146 -4.38 6.93 -3.63
C VAL A 146 -3.05 6.78 -4.34
N LEU A 147 -2.29 5.76 -3.96
CA LEU A 147 -1.10 5.31 -4.69
C LEU A 147 -1.45 4.07 -5.51
N ASP A 148 -1.63 4.23 -6.81
CA ASP A 148 -1.80 3.11 -7.73
C ASP A 148 -0.44 2.52 -8.09
N GLU A 149 -0.36 1.21 -8.14
CA GLU A 149 0.88 0.43 -8.24
C GLU A 149 1.92 0.90 -7.22
N SER A 150 1.50 0.96 -5.95
CA SER A 150 2.31 1.49 -4.83
C SER A 150 3.63 0.75 -4.60
N SER A 151 3.85 -0.42 -5.22
CA SER A 151 5.15 -1.10 -5.24
C SER A 151 6.25 -0.25 -5.88
N CYS A 152 5.92 0.75 -6.70
CA CYS A 152 6.90 1.64 -7.32
C CYS A 152 7.64 2.51 -6.29
N ILE A 153 7.05 2.82 -5.12
CA ILE A 153 7.72 3.63 -4.09
C ILE A 153 8.97 2.97 -3.49
N LYS A 154 9.12 1.66 -3.60
CA LYS A 154 10.31 0.94 -3.13
C LYS A 154 11.58 1.26 -3.96
N HIS A 155 11.42 1.48 -5.28
CA HIS A 155 12.54 1.77 -6.19
C HIS A 155 12.99 3.23 -6.13
N PHE A 156 12.11 4.12 -5.75
CA PHE A 156 12.39 5.53 -5.57
C PHE A 156 12.97 5.82 -4.19
N ALA A 157 13.85 4.92 -3.72
CA ALA A 157 14.48 4.91 -2.42
C ALA A 157 14.60 6.31 -1.80
N SER A 158 13.90 6.52 -0.71
CA SER A 158 13.95 7.68 0.19
C SER A 158 13.32 8.99 -0.29
N LYS A 159 13.69 9.55 -1.45
CA LYS A 159 13.21 10.89 -1.86
C LYS A 159 11.72 10.92 -2.19
N THR A 160 11.23 10.00 -3.00
CA THR A 160 9.81 9.99 -3.41
C THR A 160 8.91 9.62 -2.24
N LEU A 161 9.29 8.64 -1.40
CA LEU A 161 8.53 8.32 -0.20
C LEU A 161 8.48 9.54 0.75
N ALA A 162 9.62 10.17 1.01
CA ALA A 162 9.67 11.35 1.87
C ALA A 162 8.80 12.50 1.31
N GLN A 163 8.80 12.71 0.00
CA GLN A 163 7.92 13.69 -0.66
C GLN A 163 6.44 13.33 -0.50
N LEU A 164 6.06 12.07 -0.69
CA LEU A 164 4.68 11.59 -0.53
C LEU A 164 4.21 11.72 0.93
N VAL A 165 5.05 11.36 1.89
CA VAL A 165 4.76 11.49 3.32
C VAL A 165 4.62 12.96 3.71
N ALA A 166 5.52 13.83 3.24
CA ALA A 166 5.44 15.27 3.48
C ALA A 166 4.18 15.89 2.87
N ALA A 167 3.84 15.50 1.62
CA ALA A 167 2.68 16.00 0.91
C ALA A 167 1.36 15.57 1.54
N PHE A 168 1.23 14.30 1.90
CA PHE A 168 -0.04 13.71 2.34
C PHE A 168 -0.10 13.34 3.83
N GLY A 169 0.92 13.67 4.61
CA GLY A 169 0.97 13.35 6.04
C GLY A 169 -0.23 13.86 6.84
N ARG A 170 -0.83 14.97 6.40
CA ARG A 170 -2.04 15.57 7.00
C ARG A 170 -3.34 15.15 6.31
N THR A 171 -3.26 14.49 5.15
CA THR A 171 -4.46 14.03 4.43
C THR A 171 -5.11 12.89 5.22
N PRO A 172 -6.41 13.00 5.55
CA PRO A 172 -7.05 12.06 6.47
C PRO A 172 -7.19 10.65 5.89
N TYR A 173 -7.45 10.53 4.57
CA TYR A 173 -7.71 9.27 3.90
C TYR A 173 -6.59 8.93 2.93
N ARG A 174 -5.98 7.74 3.09
CA ARG A 174 -4.86 7.30 2.25
C ARG A 174 -5.02 5.84 1.87
N LEU A 175 -4.83 5.52 0.60
CA LEU A 175 -4.95 4.17 0.06
C LEU A 175 -3.70 3.81 -0.76
N CYS A 176 -3.07 2.70 -0.43
CA CYS A 176 -2.09 2.04 -1.30
C CYS A 176 -2.75 0.89 -2.05
N ALA A 177 -2.42 0.69 -3.32
CA ALA A 177 -2.89 -0.46 -4.08
C ALA A 177 -1.79 -1.03 -4.96
N THR A 178 -1.54 -2.33 -4.85
CA THR A 178 -0.59 -3.06 -5.69
C THR A 178 -0.87 -4.56 -5.68
N ALA A 179 -0.39 -5.28 -6.69
CA ALA A 179 -0.38 -6.74 -6.70
C ALA A 179 0.87 -7.32 -6.00
N THR A 180 1.94 -6.53 -5.91
CA THR A 180 3.26 -6.96 -5.44
C THR A 180 3.77 -6.07 -4.30
N PRO A 181 3.19 -6.19 -3.09
CA PRO A 181 3.51 -5.27 -1.99
C PRO A 181 4.94 -5.41 -1.46
N ALA A 182 5.50 -6.61 -1.54
CA ALA A 182 6.82 -6.94 -1.01
C ALA A 182 7.47 -8.02 -1.90
N PRO A 183 7.84 -7.68 -3.17
CA PRO A 183 8.30 -8.68 -4.13
C PRO A 183 9.68 -9.26 -3.80
N ASN A 184 10.53 -8.56 -3.06
CA ASN A 184 11.86 -9.04 -2.70
C ASN A 184 11.94 -9.40 -1.22
N ASP A 185 11.41 -8.54 -0.34
CA ASP A 185 11.55 -8.70 1.11
C ASP A 185 10.39 -8.03 1.85
N TYR A 186 9.97 -8.61 2.98
CA TYR A 186 8.87 -8.08 3.81
C TYR A 186 9.18 -6.70 4.41
N THR A 187 10.44 -6.27 4.46
CA THR A 187 10.80 -4.92 4.90
C THR A 187 10.26 -3.83 3.97
N GLU A 188 9.92 -4.17 2.73
CA GLU A 188 9.28 -3.25 1.78
C GLU A 188 7.86 -2.82 2.22
N LEU A 189 7.20 -3.62 3.08
CA LEU A 189 5.91 -3.24 3.67
C LEU A 189 6.01 -2.00 4.56
N GLY A 190 7.21 -1.71 5.08
CA GLY A 190 7.47 -0.51 5.88
C GLY A 190 7.21 0.79 5.12
N THR A 191 7.50 0.84 3.82
CA THR A 191 7.24 2.04 3.01
C THR A 191 5.75 2.33 2.87
N HIS A 192 4.92 1.29 2.74
CA HIS A 192 3.47 1.42 2.73
C HIS A 192 2.94 1.87 4.11
N ALA A 193 3.43 1.26 5.20
CA ALA A 193 3.05 1.61 6.57
C ALA A 193 3.39 3.07 6.87
N GLU A 194 4.54 3.55 6.44
CA GLU A 194 5.01 4.92 6.62
C GLU A 194 4.15 5.92 5.85
N PHE A 195 3.87 5.67 4.56
CA PHE A 195 2.96 6.52 3.79
C PHE A 195 1.57 6.57 4.42
N LEU A 196 1.06 5.44 4.88
CA LEU A 196 -0.25 5.36 5.56
C LEU A 196 -0.25 6.03 6.95
N GLY A 197 0.93 6.30 7.51
CA GLY A 197 1.08 6.85 8.86
C GLY A 197 0.71 5.86 9.95
N VAL A 198 0.98 4.58 9.70
CA VAL A 198 0.83 3.50 10.69
C VAL A 198 2.01 3.49 11.63
N CYS A 199 3.23 3.47 11.09
CA CYS A 199 4.50 3.64 11.80
C CYS A 199 5.59 3.98 10.78
N SER A 200 6.75 4.43 11.25
CA SER A 200 7.92 4.57 10.39
C SER A 200 8.49 3.21 10.00
N ARG A 201 9.23 3.17 8.90
CA ARG A 201 9.92 1.94 8.49
C ARG A 201 10.92 1.47 9.54
N GLU A 202 11.63 2.39 10.18
CA GLU A 202 12.59 2.13 11.25
C GLU A 202 11.92 1.48 12.47
N GLU A 203 10.76 1.98 12.88
CA GLU A 203 9.96 1.39 13.96
C GLU A 203 9.53 -0.03 13.64
N MET A 204 9.05 -0.28 12.42
CA MET A 204 8.70 -1.63 11.96
C MET A 204 9.92 -2.57 12.00
N LEU A 205 11.07 -2.12 11.50
CA LEU A 205 12.29 -2.91 11.49
C LEU A 205 12.75 -3.23 12.92
N ALA A 206 12.78 -2.25 13.81
CA ALA A 206 13.17 -2.44 15.21
C ALA A 206 12.27 -3.44 15.93
N GLU A 207 10.96 -3.39 15.69
CA GLU A 207 9.98 -4.25 16.35
C GLU A 207 10.05 -5.69 15.83
N PHE A 208 9.99 -5.88 14.52
CA PHE A 208 9.74 -7.19 13.91
C PHE A 208 10.96 -7.87 13.29
N PHE A 209 12.03 -7.14 13.00
CA PHE A 209 13.17 -7.67 12.26
C PHE A 209 14.45 -7.65 13.08
N CYS A 210 15.40 -8.48 12.70
CA CYS A 210 16.77 -8.48 13.21
C CYS A 210 17.75 -8.57 12.05
N HIS A 211 18.98 -8.08 12.27
CA HIS A 211 20.08 -8.30 11.32
C HIS A 211 20.45 -9.77 11.28
N ASP A 212 20.72 -10.27 10.09
CA ASP A 212 21.31 -11.61 9.95
C ASP A 212 22.80 -11.51 10.30
N GLY A 213 23.23 -12.25 11.31
CA GLY A 213 24.49 -12.10 12.05
C GLY A 213 25.82 -12.07 11.27
N GLY A 214 25.80 -11.93 9.94
CA GLY A 214 26.98 -11.79 9.07
C GLY A 214 27.01 -10.54 8.21
N GLU A 215 25.84 -10.01 7.82
CA GLU A 215 25.74 -8.81 6.97
C GLU A 215 24.75 -7.80 7.57
N THR A 216 25.25 -6.61 7.90
CA THR A 216 24.43 -5.53 8.51
C THR A 216 23.34 -4.97 7.61
N GLN A 217 23.33 -5.35 6.33
CA GLN A 217 22.33 -4.88 5.35
C GLN A 217 21.15 -5.85 5.17
N VAL A 218 21.28 -7.11 5.63
CA VAL A 218 20.23 -8.13 5.47
C VAL A 218 19.34 -8.17 6.71
N TRP A 219 18.07 -7.85 6.52
CA TRP A 219 17.05 -7.92 7.57
C TRP A 219 16.27 -9.23 7.48
N ARG A 220 16.04 -9.86 8.62
CA ARG A 220 15.24 -11.08 8.72
C ARG A 220 14.13 -10.91 9.74
N LEU A 221 12.91 -11.32 9.39
CA LEU A 221 11.78 -11.36 10.31
C LEU A 221 12.09 -12.30 11.49
N LYS A 222 11.97 -11.79 12.71
CA LYS A 222 12.15 -12.56 13.94
C LYS A 222 11.12 -13.69 13.98
N LYS A 223 11.54 -14.94 14.13
CA LYS A 223 10.65 -16.12 14.12
C LYS A 223 9.50 -16.00 15.13
N HIS A 224 9.80 -15.53 16.34
CA HIS A 224 8.79 -15.34 17.40
C HIS A 224 7.85 -14.16 17.15
N ALA A 225 8.24 -13.20 16.30
CA ALA A 225 7.43 -12.04 15.96
C ALA A 225 6.54 -12.25 14.72
N ALA A 226 6.74 -13.32 13.96
CA ALA A 226 6.06 -13.53 12.67
C ALA A 226 4.52 -13.46 12.78
N ARG A 227 3.93 -14.09 13.79
CA ARG A 227 2.48 -14.02 14.00
C ARG A 227 2.00 -12.60 14.29
N LYS A 228 2.70 -11.88 15.16
CA LYS A 228 2.38 -10.48 15.50
C LYS A 228 2.55 -9.55 14.30
N PHE A 229 3.59 -9.76 13.51
CA PHE A 229 3.84 -9.03 12.28
C PHE A 229 2.66 -9.15 11.31
N TRP A 230 2.18 -10.37 11.03
CA TRP A 230 1.05 -10.56 10.13
C TRP A 230 -0.27 -10.06 10.72
N GLN A 231 -0.48 -10.14 12.03
CA GLN A 231 -1.62 -9.50 12.69
C GLN A 231 -1.56 -7.98 12.56
N TRP A 232 -0.37 -7.39 12.69
CA TRP A 232 -0.15 -5.97 12.48
C TRP A 232 -0.41 -5.60 11.01
N VAL A 233 0.13 -6.31 10.04
CA VAL A 233 -0.15 -6.08 8.61
C VAL A 233 -1.64 -6.14 8.32
N SER A 234 -2.36 -7.15 8.83
CA SER A 234 -3.80 -7.32 8.60
C SER A 234 -4.66 -6.20 9.19
N SER A 235 -4.11 -5.39 10.11
CA SER A 235 -4.82 -4.26 10.68
C SER A 235 -4.93 -3.06 9.73
N TRP A 236 -4.08 -2.98 8.72
CA TRP A 236 -4.05 -1.90 7.74
C TRP A 236 -3.94 -2.38 6.29
N GLY A 237 -3.63 -3.64 6.03
CA GLY A 237 -3.46 -4.22 4.70
C GLY A 237 -4.39 -5.41 4.47
N ALA A 238 -5.13 -5.39 3.36
CA ALA A 238 -5.91 -6.53 2.87
C ALA A 238 -5.12 -7.25 1.79
N LEU A 239 -4.77 -8.53 2.04
CA LEU A 239 -4.10 -9.39 1.07
C LEU A 239 -5.13 -10.34 0.46
N VAL A 240 -5.36 -10.21 -0.85
CA VAL A 240 -6.36 -11.00 -1.57
C VAL A 240 -5.74 -11.55 -2.85
N ARG A 241 -5.63 -12.86 -2.96
CA ARG A 241 -5.13 -13.54 -4.17
C ARG A 241 -6.24 -13.93 -5.11
N THR A 242 -7.36 -14.37 -4.53
CA THR A 242 -8.55 -14.78 -5.26
C THR A 242 -9.80 -14.37 -4.48
N PRO A 243 -10.97 -14.27 -5.11
CA PRO A 243 -12.22 -13.99 -4.40
C PRO A 243 -12.54 -15.00 -3.29
N SER A 244 -12.05 -16.25 -3.41
CA SER A 244 -12.27 -17.29 -2.39
C SER A 244 -11.56 -17.00 -1.06
N ASP A 245 -10.52 -16.16 -1.05
CA ASP A 245 -9.89 -15.72 0.20
C ASP A 245 -10.87 -14.94 1.11
N LEU A 246 -11.96 -14.43 0.52
CA LEU A 246 -13.06 -13.73 1.19
C LEU A 246 -14.36 -14.54 1.18
N GLY A 247 -14.31 -15.83 0.83
CA GLY A 247 -15.49 -16.69 0.77
C GLY A 247 -16.41 -16.50 -0.44
N HIS A 248 -15.95 -15.76 -1.46
CA HIS A 248 -16.70 -15.57 -2.70
C HIS A 248 -16.31 -16.57 -3.79
N ASP A 249 -17.21 -16.79 -4.75
CA ASP A 249 -16.91 -17.63 -5.91
C ASP A 249 -15.75 -17.07 -6.74
N ALA A 250 -14.77 -17.93 -7.03
CA ALA A 250 -13.58 -17.60 -7.80
C ALA A 250 -13.60 -18.18 -9.23
N GLY A 251 -14.69 -18.81 -9.67
CA GLY A 251 -14.74 -19.54 -10.95
C GLY A 251 -14.35 -18.72 -12.18
N GLY A 252 -14.67 -17.42 -12.20
CA GLY A 252 -14.27 -16.50 -13.27
C GLY A 252 -12.83 -15.95 -13.17
N TYR A 253 -12.07 -16.33 -12.13
CA TYR A 253 -10.71 -15.83 -11.85
C TYR A 253 -9.64 -16.92 -11.90
N ALA A 254 -10.02 -18.14 -12.23
CA ALA A 254 -9.08 -19.23 -12.45
C ALA A 254 -8.29 -18.97 -13.76
N LEU A 255 -6.99 -18.73 -13.60
CA LEU A 255 -6.12 -18.60 -14.77
C LEU A 255 -5.85 -20.01 -15.38
N PRO A 256 -5.72 -20.11 -16.70
CA PRO A 256 -5.31 -21.35 -17.33
C PRO A 256 -3.90 -21.73 -16.85
N PRO A 257 -3.52 -23.03 -16.94
CA PRO A 257 -2.17 -23.46 -16.62
C PRO A 257 -1.14 -22.68 -17.41
N LEU A 258 -0.02 -22.32 -16.77
CA LEU A 258 1.09 -21.65 -17.44
C LEU A 258 1.77 -22.64 -18.41
N GLU A 259 1.71 -22.36 -19.71
CA GLU A 259 2.52 -23.05 -20.70
C GLU A 259 3.79 -22.25 -20.97
N VAL A 260 4.93 -22.85 -20.64
CA VAL A 260 6.25 -22.25 -20.91
C VAL A 260 6.80 -22.88 -22.19
N LYS A 261 6.96 -22.08 -23.25
CA LYS A 261 7.61 -22.50 -24.50
C LYS A 261 8.97 -21.81 -24.55
N GLN A 262 10.02 -22.60 -24.49
CA GLN A 262 11.38 -22.10 -24.62
C GLN A 262 11.76 -22.12 -26.12
N HIS A 263 12.11 -20.97 -26.65
CA HIS A 263 12.67 -20.83 -27.98
C HIS A 263 14.14 -20.47 -27.87
N THR A 264 15.01 -21.34 -28.38
CA THR A 264 16.43 -21.06 -28.47
C THR A 264 16.74 -20.58 -29.88
N ILE A 265 17.27 -19.37 -29.98
CA ILE A 265 17.74 -18.81 -31.26
C ILE A 265 19.26 -18.94 -31.24
N GLU A 266 19.81 -19.73 -32.15
CA GLU A 266 21.25 -19.77 -32.39
C GLU A 266 21.63 -18.56 -33.24
N SER A 267 22.37 -17.61 -32.68
CA SER A 267 22.94 -16.49 -33.43
C SER A 267 24.25 -16.96 -34.09
N THR A 268 24.28 -16.96 -35.42
CA THR A 268 25.49 -17.28 -36.20
C THR A 268 26.47 -16.12 -36.29
N ASN A 269 26.10 -14.90 -35.84
CA ASN A 269 26.94 -13.70 -35.80
C ASN A 269 27.03 -13.17 -34.37
N THR A 270 27.98 -13.64 -33.60
CA THR A 270 28.33 -13.06 -32.31
C THR A 270 29.56 -12.14 -32.50
N GLU A 271 29.34 -10.87 -32.79
CA GLU A 271 30.33 -9.85 -32.63
C GLU A 271 30.33 -9.33 -31.20
N VAL A 272 31.39 -9.60 -30.46
CA VAL A 272 31.62 -9.05 -29.13
C VAL A 272 32.36 -7.72 -29.30
N HIS A 273 31.76 -6.63 -28.84
CA HIS A 273 32.46 -5.33 -28.86
C HIS A 273 33.64 -5.38 -27.88
N ALA A 274 34.87 -5.29 -28.39
CA ALA A 274 36.12 -5.49 -27.65
C ALA A 274 36.30 -4.52 -26.46
N ALA A 275 35.62 -3.35 -26.48
CA ALA A 275 35.73 -2.34 -25.42
C ALA A 275 34.66 -2.48 -24.31
N THR A 276 33.52 -3.11 -24.56
CA THR A 276 32.40 -3.15 -23.60
C THR A 276 31.94 -4.55 -23.20
N GLY A 277 32.40 -5.59 -23.92
CA GLY A 277 31.97 -6.96 -23.68
C GLY A 277 30.49 -7.23 -23.99
N GLN A 278 29.78 -6.30 -24.64
CA GLN A 278 28.39 -6.47 -24.99
C GLN A 278 28.23 -7.28 -26.28
N LEU A 279 27.33 -8.27 -26.23
CA LEU A 279 26.89 -9.03 -27.39
C LEU A 279 25.86 -8.20 -28.17
N PHE A 280 26.13 -7.96 -29.44
CA PHE A 280 25.13 -7.46 -30.38
C PHE A 280 24.51 -8.64 -31.11
N ALA A 281 23.18 -8.74 -31.08
CA ALA A 281 22.40 -9.64 -31.87
C ALA A 281 21.90 -8.95 -33.13
#